data_591ebfd30dbd861e429fe167dd069133
#
_entry.id   591ebfd30dbd861e429fe167dd069133
#
_cell.length_a   1.000
_cell.length_b   1.000
_cell.length_c   1.000
_cell.angle_alpha   90.00
_cell.angle_beta   90.00
_cell.angle_gamma   90.00
#
_symmetry.space_group_name_H-M   'P 1'
#
loop_
_entity.id
_entity.type
_entity.pdbx_description
1 polymer ?
#
loop_
_entity_poly.entity_id
_entity_poly.type
_entity_poly.pdbx_seq_one_letter_code
_entity_poly.pdbx_strand_id
1 'polypeptide(L)'
;MYSVNLCGNYEFELLRIKLYDFSRLFYVTKRVKKYANVEVMPQIDEIPVRITDRVRNFFGDSDIYDDLRPGYDPSELFDVREFQNGDRLQSVHWKLSARTDELMVKENSLPKACAVAIVADLRGIKKGRQADAFMKLLVSLSFSLMDQKCSHYVAWYDTAINDIVRARVDDEEGFYIFLNSFLKIKPD
;
A
#
# COMPACT_ATOMS: atom_id res chain seq x y z
N MET A 1 4.55 15.48 -30.62
CA MET A 1 4.29 14.33 -29.76
C MET A 1 5.20 14.49 -28.55
N TYR A 2 4.63 14.63 -27.36
CA TYR A 2 5.44 14.75 -26.12
C TYR A 2 5.59 13.34 -25.57
N SER A 3 6.80 12.87 -25.32
CA SER A 3 7.09 11.62 -24.62
C SER A 3 7.57 11.96 -23.21
N VAL A 4 6.94 11.38 -22.22
CA VAL A 4 7.36 11.48 -20.82
C VAL A 4 8.08 10.19 -20.48
N ASN A 5 9.36 10.28 -20.17
CA ASN A 5 10.22 9.11 -19.92
C ASN A 5 10.48 8.85 -18.42
N LEU A 6 9.94 9.68 -17.54
CA LEU A 6 10.12 9.60 -16.09
C LEU A 6 8.77 9.43 -15.42
N CYS A 7 8.70 8.67 -14.34
CA CYS A 7 7.49 8.55 -13.54
C CYS A 7 7.21 9.83 -12.72
N GLY A 8 5.96 10.04 -12.34
CA GLY A 8 5.55 11.17 -11.54
C GLY A 8 4.23 11.80 -11.99
N ASN A 9 3.85 12.86 -11.32
CA ASN A 9 2.64 13.62 -11.63
C ASN A 9 3.01 14.86 -12.46
N TYR A 10 2.42 14.95 -13.66
CA TYR A 10 2.66 16.03 -14.63
C TYR A 10 1.41 16.86 -14.81
N GLU A 11 1.52 18.15 -14.58
CA GLU A 11 0.47 19.12 -14.84
C GLU A 11 0.67 19.74 -16.23
N PHE A 12 -0.33 19.60 -17.08
CA PHE A 12 -0.35 20.21 -18.41
C PHE A 12 -1.31 21.37 -18.43
N GLU A 13 -0.84 22.51 -18.91
CA GLU A 13 -1.66 23.71 -19.11
C GLU A 13 -1.91 23.93 -20.60
N LEU A 14 -3.17 23.93 -21.01
CA LEU A 14 -3.58 24.29 -22.37
C LEU A 14 -3.84 25.79 -22.44
N LEU A 15 -2.90 26.53 -23.04
CA LEU A 15 -2.95 27.99 -23.12
C LEU A 15 -3.65 28.53 -24.35
N ARG A 16 -3.53 27.85 -25.50
CA ARG A 16 -4.03 28.33 -26.79
C ARG A 16 -4.46 27.18 -27.67
N ILE A 17 -5.55 27.40 -28.39
CA ILE A 17 -6.04 26.49 -29.45
C ILE A 17 -6.06 27.27 -30.75
N LYS A 18 -5.51 26.69 -31.81
CA LYS A 18 -5.65 27.19 -33.18
C LYS A 18 -6.73 26.39 -33.88
N LEU A 19 -7.77 27.05 -34.33
CA LEU A 19 -8.85 26.49 -35.09
C LEU A 19 -8.64 26.86 -36.57
N TYR A 20 -8.47 25.88 -37.40
CA TYR A 20 -8.28 26.07 -38.83
C TYR A 20 -9.61 25.88 -39.59
N ASP A 21 -9.77 26.61 -40.70
CA ASP A 21 -10.86 26.39 -41.60
C ASP A 21 -10.67 25.05 -42.38
N PHE A 22 -11.67 24.67 -43.14
CA PHE A 22 -11.66 23.44 -43.93
C PHE A 22 -10.47 23.36 -44.91
N SER A 23 -10.10 24.49 -45.51
CA SER A 23 -9.00 24.58 -46.49
C SER A 23 -7.62 24.72 -45.84
N ARG A 24 -7.57 24.87 -44.51
CA ARG A 24 -6.37 25.17 -43.70
C ARG A 24 -5.61 26.43 -44.11
N LEU A 25 -6.25 27.33 -44.83
CA LEU A 25 -5.66 28.59 -45.27
C LEU A 25 -5.76 29.66 -44.19
N PHE A 26 -6.85 29.61 -43.41
CA PHE A 26 -7.09 30.58 -42.34
C PHE A 26 -7.16 29.87 -41.00
N TYR A 27 -6.77 30.57 -39.94
CA TYR A 27 -6.93 30.10 -38.59
C TYR A 27 -7.31 31.20 -37.63
N VAL A 28 -8.06 30.83 -36.60
CA VAL A 28 -8.36 31.72 -35.45
C VAL A 28 -7.69 31.15 -34.20
N THR A 29 -7.01 31.98 -33.45
CA THR A 29 -6.39 31.60 -32.20
C THR A 29 -7.30 31.97 -31.03
N LYS A 30 -7.73 30.97 -30.27
CA LYS A 30 -8.50 31.17 -29.04
C LYS A 30 -7.61 30.90 -27.82
N ARG A 31 -7.57 31.85 -26.89
CA ARG A 31 -6.95 31.60 -25.58
C ARG A 31 -7.87 30.73 -24.74
N VAL A 32 -7.34 29.65 -24.20
CA VAL A 32 -8.05 28.69 -23.33
C VAL A 32 -7.15 28.44 -22.15
N LYS A 33 -7.73 28.44 -20.96
CA LYS A 33 -6.99 28.13 -19.73
C LYS A 33 -7.61 26.87 -19.15
N LYS A 34 -7.03 25.70 -19.49
CA LYS A 34 -7.44 24.40 -18.97
C LYS A 34 -6.22 23.64 -18.47
N TYR A 35 -6.38 22.97 -17.36
CA TYR A 35 -5.35 22.15 -16.73
C TYR A 35 -5.75 20.67 -16.86
N ALA A 36 -4.77 19.83 -17.06
CA ALA A 36 -4.94 18.37 -17.00
C ALA A 36 -3.74 17.78 -16.26
N ASN A 37 -4.01 16.88 -15.32
CA ASN A 37 -2.97 16.14 -14.62
C ASN A 37 -2.86 14.76 -15.25
N VAL A 38 -1.62 14.34 -15.49
CA VAL A 38 -1.29 13.00 -15.99
C VAL A 38 -0.31 12.36 -15.02
N GLU A 39 -0.72 11.25 -14.44
CA GLU A 39 0.13 10.44 -13.59
C GLU A 39 0.83 9.38 -14.43
N VAL A 40 2.16 9.41 -14.44
CA VAL A 40 2.98 8.42 -15.14
C VAL A 40 3.48 7.43 -14.11
N MET A 41 2.98 6.21 -14.19
CA MET A 41 3.35 5.11 -13.29
C MET A 41 4.80 4.70 -13.50
N PRO A 42 5.54 4.37 -12.42
CA PRO A 42 6.84 3.76 -12.55
C PRO A 42 6.72 2.35 -13.16
N GLN A 43 7.74 1.95 -13.89
CA GLN A 43 7.86 0.55 -14.30
C GLN A 43 8.13 -0.29 -13.06
N ILE A 44 7.39 -1.37 -12.90
CA ILE A 44 7.55 -2.33 -11.81
C ILE A 44 8.45 -3.46 -12.31
N ASP A 45 9.56 -3.65 -11.64
CA ASP A 45 10.48 -4.75 -11.89
C ASP A 45 10.37 -5.77 -10.74
N GLU A 46 10.40 -7.05 -11.04
CA GLU A 46 10.41 -8.09 -10.02
C GLU A 46 11.76 -8.09 -9.28
N ILE A 47 11.74 -7.77 -8.01
CA ILE A 47 12.92 -7.82 -7.15
C ILE A 47 12.89 -9.14 -6.35
N PRO A 48 13.92 -9.97 -6.42
CA PRO A 48 13.96 -11.19 -5.63
C PRO A 48 14.10 -10.87 -4.14
N VAL A 49 12.99 -10.89 -3.42
CA VAL A 49 12.94 -10.69 -1.97
C VAL A 49 12.86 -12.05 -1.28
N ARG A 50 13.73 -12.30 -0.30
CA ARG A 50 13.66 -13.50 0.54
C ARG A 50 13.07 -13.14 1.90
N ILE A 51 11.86 -13.56 2.17
CA ILE A 51 11.21 -13.41 3.47
C ILE A 51 11.55 -14.64 4.30
N THR A 52 12.22 -14.44 5.44
CA THR A 52 12.55 -15.52 6.37
C THR A 52 11.36 -15.84 7.25
N ASP A 53 11.31 -17.09 7.78
CA ASP A 53 10.25 -17.51 8.71
C ASP A 53 10.22 -16.63 9.97
N ARG A 54 11.35 -16.07 10.37
CA ARG A 54 11.44 -15.12 11.49
C ARG A 54 10.65 -13.83 11.19
N VAL A 55 10.66 -13.33 9.97
CA VAL A 55 9.87 -12.16 9.52
C VAL A 55 8.40 -12.52 9.41
N ARG A 56 8.08 -13.70 8.89
CA ARG A 56 6.68 -14.17 8.80
C ARG A 56 6.00 -14.39 10.14
N ASN A 57 6.79 -14.83 11.12
CA ASN A 57 6.31 -15.13 12.48
C ASN A 57 6.59 -13.98 13.46
N PHE A 58 6.96 -12.80 12.95
CA PHE A 58 7.14 -11.62 13.79
C PHE A 58 5.75 -11.07 14.16
N PHE A 59 5.37 -11.38 15.40
CA PHE A 59 4.20 -10.79 16.04
C PHE A 59 4.71 -9.65 16.92
N GLY A 60 4.68 -8.45 16.36
CA GLY A 60 4.78 -7.26 17.19
C GLY A 60 3.47 -7.08 17.97
N ASP A 61 3.49 -6.25 19.01
CA ASP A 61 2.26 -5.80 19.68
C ASP A 61 1.36 -5.13 18.62
N SER A 62 0.47 -5.93 18.04
CA SER A 62 -0.47 -5.48 17.02
C SER A 62 -1.79 -5.22 17.73
N ASP A 63 -2.20 -3.97 17.76
CA ASP A 63 -3.56 -3.58 18.20
C ASP A 63 -4.62 -3.86 17.12
N ILE A 64 -4.22 -4.44 15.97
CA ILE A 64 -5.09 -4.69 14.83
C ILE A 64 -5.13 -6.18 14.55
N TYR A 65 -6.32 -6.75 14.59
CA TYR A 65 -6.58 -8.16 14.36
C TYR A 65 -7.39 -8.37 13.08
N ASP A 66 -7.36 -9.59 12.55
CA ASP A 66 -8.18 -9.98 11.40
C ASP A 66 -9.60 -10.34 11.87
N ASP A 67 -10.60 -9.60 11.40
CA ASP A 67 -12.00 -9.83 11.75
C ASP A 67 -12.64 -11.00 10.99
N LEU A 68 -11.94 -11.54 9.99
CA LEU A 68 -12.47 -12.56 9.09
C LEU A 68 -11.85 -13.93 9.28
N ARG A 69 -10.71 -14.03 9.97
CA ARG A 69 -9.94 -15.28 10.09
C ARG A 69 -9.48 -15.52 11.52
N PRO A 70 -9.75 -16.73 12.05
CA PRO A 70 -9.17 -17.14 13.31
C PRO A 70 -7.65 -17.26 13.20
N GLY A 71 -6.97 -17.02 14.30
CA GLY A 71 -5.52 -17.10 14.41
C GLY A 71 -5.08 -17.89 15.66
N TYR A 72 -3.99 -17.43 16.24
CA TYR A 72 -3.34 -18.14 17.36
C TYR A 72 -2.92 -17.22 18.50
N ASP A 73 -3.22 -15.91 18.44
CA ASP A 73 -2.90 -14.96 19.51
C ASP A 73 -3.90 -15.10 20.67
N PRO A 74 -3.48 -15.60 21.83
CA PRO A 74 -4.37 -15.79 22.98
C PRO A 74 -4.77 -14.47 23.67
N SER A 75 -4.14 -13.35 23.31
CA SER A 75 -4.43 -12.04 23.92
C SER A 75 -5.77 -11.48 23.47
N GLU A 76 -6.25 -11.88 22.28
CA GLU A 76 -7.53 -11.45 21.74
C GLU A 76 -8.38 -12.64 21.30
N LEU A 77 -9.66 -12.60 21.63
CA LEU A 77 -10.63 -13.65 21.30
C LEU A 77 -11.31 -13.30 19.98
N PHE A 78 -11.18 -14.18 18.99
CA PHE A 78 -11.86 -14.06 17.70
C PHE A 78 -13.32 -14.48 17.82
N ASP A 79 -13.57 -15.73 18.28
CA ASP A 79 -14.91 -16.30 18.40
C ASP A 79 -14.93 -17.46 19.40
N VAL A 80 -16.14 -17.94 19.72
CA VAL A 80 -16.34 -19.13 20.53
C VAL A 80 -17.31 -20.06 19.79
N ARG A 81 -16.82 -21.26 19.44
CA ARG A 81 -17.62 -22.28 18.75
C ARG A 81 -17.71 -23.58 19.54
N GLU A 82 -18.55 -24.47 19.10
CA GLU A 82 -18.65 -25.82 19.65
C GLU A 82 -17.36 -26.63 19.40
N PHE A 83 -17.03 -27.47 20.36
CA PHE A 83 -15.89 -28.35 20.32
C PHE A 83 -16.03 -29.38 19.19
N GLN A 84 -15.00 -29.55 18.40
CA GLN A 84 -14.92 -30.54 17.35
C GLN A 84 -13.80 -31.57 17.64
N ASN A 85 -13.95 -32.77 17.08
CA ASN A 85 -12.93 -33.80 17.23
C ASN A 85 -11.59 -33.35 16.63
N GLY A 86 -10.57 -33.26 17.50
CA GLY A 86 -9.25 -32.72 17.13
C GLY A 86 -8.87 -31.41 17.80
N ASP A 87 -9.83 -30.74 18.44
CA ASP A 87 -9.56 -29.51 19.18
C ASP A 87 -8.75 -29.78 20.47
N ARG A 88 -7.92 -28.82 20.84
CA ARG A 88 -7.10 -28.93 22.05
C ARG A 88 -7.93 -28.61 23.29
N LEU A 89 -7.89 -29.46 24.31
CA LEU A 89 -8.58 -29.22 25.58
C LEU A 89 -8.16 -27.91 26.28
N GLN A 90 -6.96 -27.40 25.97
CA GLN A 90 -6.47 -26.13 26.50
C GLN A 90 -7.24 -24.92 25.94
N SER A 91 -7.86 -25.06 24.78
CA SER A 91 -8.65 -24.00 24.14
C SER A 91 -10.10 -24.00 24.62
N VAL A 92 -10.51 -24.93 25.50
CA VAL A 92 -11.89 -25.00 25.98
C VAL A 92 -12.24 -23.79 26.88
N HIS A 93 -13.38 -23.18 26.58
CA HIS A 93 -13.92 -22.09 27.38
C HIS A 93 -14.78 -22.63 28.53
N TRP A 94 -14.15 -23.14 29.56
CA TRP A 94 -14.79 -23.86 30.68
C TRP A 94 -15.98 -23.12 31.31
N LYS A 95 -15.88 -21.80 31.46
CA LYS A 95 -16.94 -20.99 32.06
C LYS A 95 -18.20 -20.94 31.16
N LEU A 96 -18.04 -20.90 29.85
CA LEU A 96 -19.18 -20.91 28.92
C LEU A 96 -19.75 -22.33 28.80
N SER A 97 -18.88 -23.31 28.64
CA SER A 97 -19.25 -24.72 28.56
C SER A 97 -20.12 -25.18 29.75
N ALA A 98 -19.79 -24.72 30.98
CA ALA A 98 -20.57 -25.00 32.17
C ALA A 98 -21.96 -24.32 32.18
N ARG A 99 -22.19 -23.32 31.35
CA ARG A 99 -23.48 -22.62 31.24
C ARG A 99 -24.35 -23.15 30.12
N THR A 100 -23.76 -23.65 29.06
CA THR A 100 -24.46 -24.13 27.85
C THR A 100 -24.66 -25.64 27.87
N ASP A 101 -24.06 -26.36 28.83
CA ASP A 101 -23.99 -27.84 28.87
C ASP A 101 -23.33 -28.47 27.63
N GLU A 102 -22.63 -27.67 26.83
CA GLU A 102 -21.91 -28.08 25.63
C GLU A 102 -20.46 -27.62 25.71
N LEU A 103 -19.54 -28.44 25.21
CA LEU A 103 -18.11 -28.04 25.18
C LEU A 103 -17.90 -26.93 24.14
N MET A 104 -17.48 -25.78 24.63
CA MET A 104 -17.21 -24.60 23.80
C MET A 104 -15.69 -24.35 23.73
N VAL A 105 -15.18 -24.02 22.54
CA VAL A 105 -13.76 -23.74 22.28
C VAL A 105 -13.57 -22.28 21.91
N LYS A 106 -12.52 -21.68 22.45
CA LYS A 106 -12.07 -20.34 22.09
C LYS A 106 -11.27 -20.41 20.81
N GLU A 107 -11.64 -19.61 19.83
CA GLU A 107 -10.80 -19.29 18.70
C GLU A 107 -10.07 -17.97 18.96
N ASN A 108 -8.77 -18.00 18.84
CA ASN A 108 -7.92 -16.84 19.04
C ASN A 108 -7.91 -15.96 17.78
N SER A 109 -7.59 -14.68 17.96
CA SER A 109 -7.49 -13.73 16.84
C SER A 109 -6.16 -13.88 16.09
N LEU A 110 -6.18 -13.47 14.82
CA LEU A 110 -5.00 -13.40 13.96
C LEU A 110 -4.48 -11.96 13.97
N PRO A 111 -3.31 -11.68 14.58
CA PRO A 111 -2.78 -10.33 14.57
C PRO A 111 -2.36 -9.91 13.15
N LYS A 112 -2.79 -8.74 12.72
CA LYS A 112 -2.37 -8.09 11.46
C LYS A 112 -1.10 -7.27 11.67
N ALA A 113 -0.07 -7.87 12.27
CA ALA A 113 1.21 -7.20 12.42
C ALA A 113 1.95 -7.10 11.09
N CYS A 114 2.47 -5.92 10.79
CA CYS A 114 3.40 -5.75 9.68
C CYS A 114 4.83 -5.90 10.20
N ALA A 115 5.49 -7.00 9.78
CA ALA A 115 6.87 -7.29 10.18
C ALA A 115 7.91 -6.41 9.46
N VAL A 116 7.51 -5.74 8.38
CA VAL A 116 8.40 -4.97 7.51
C VAL A 116 7.92 -3.54 7.42
N ALA A 117 8.84 -2.60 7.62
CA ALA A 117 8.62 -1.19 7.36
C ALA A 117 9.70 -0.69 6.39
N ILE A 118 9.28 -0.12 5.27
CA ILE A 118 10.15 0.53 4.30
C ILE A 118 10.10 2.02 4.60
N VAL A 119 11.24 2.61 4.95
CA VAL A 119 11.35 4.06 5.17
C VAL A 119 12.04 4.68 3.97
N ALA A 120 11.29 5.50 3.22
CA ALA A 120 11.79 6.22 2.07
C ALA A 120 12.33 7.59 2.48
N ASP A 121 13.65 7.74 2.47
CA ASP A 121 14.31 9.03 2.70
C ASP A 121 14.52 9.74 1.35
N LEU A 122 13.73 10.77 1.11
CA LEU A 122 13.77 11.56 -0.13
C LEU A 122 14.79 12.70 -0.10
N ARG A 123 15.46 12.93 1.03
CA ARG A 123 16.41 14.03 1.19
C ARG A 123 17.63 13.82 0.30
N GLY A 124 17.98 14.88 -0.44
CA GLY A 124 19.12 14.85 -1.34
C GLY A 124 18.93 14.09 -2.65
N ILE A 125 17.74 13.59 -2.92
CA ILE A 125 17.40 12.96 -4.20
C ILE A 125 17.13 14.07 -5.23
N LYS A 126 17.98 14.14 -6.24
CA LYS A 126 17.81 15.15 -7.31
C LYS A 126 16.67 14.78 -8.24
N LYS A 127 15.89 15.79 -8.64
CA LYS A 127 14.83 15.65 -9.67
C LYS A 127 15.36 15.00 -10.96
N GLY A 128 14.51 14.30 -11.65
CA GLY A 128 14.82 13.63 -12.91
C GLY A 128 15.16 12.15 -12.74
N ARG A 129 16.20 11.67 -13.40
CA ARG A 129 16.53 10.24 -13.46
C ARG A 129 16.78 9.60 -12.10
N GLN A 130 17.34 10.35 -11.15
CA GLN A 130 17.63 9.81 -9.82
C GLN A 130 16.34 9.58 -9.02
N ALA A 131 15.43 10.54 -9.06
CA ALA A 131 14.10 10.40 -8.43
C ALA A 131 13.29 9.28 -9.07
N ASP A 132 13.32 9.16 -10.41
CA ASP A 132 12.67 8.09 -11.16
C ASP A 132 13.20 6.70 -10.77
N ALA A 133 14.52 6.55 -10.71
CA ALA A 133 15.15 5.29 -10.30
C ALA A 133 14.80 4.92 -8.85
N PHE A 134 14.77 5.90 -7.95
CA PHE A 134 14.38 5.68 -6.57
C PHE A 134 12.90 5.26 -6.45
N MET A 135 12.00 5.96 -7.16
CA MET A 135 10.58 5.60 -7.19
C MET A 135 10.36 4.20 -7.74
N LYS A 136 11.02 3.86 -8.84
CA LYS A 136 10.96 2.51 -9.42
C LYS A 136 11.41 1.44 -8.43
N LEU A 137 12.54 1.67 -7.77
CA LEU A 137 13.08 0.73 -6.77
C LEU A 137 12.10 0.52 -5.61
N LEU A 138 11.59 1.61 -5.04
CA LEU A 138 10.68 1.56 -3.90
C LEU A 138 9.36 0.85 -4.24
N VAL A 139 8.78 1.21 -5.38
CA VAL A 139 7.53 0.62 -5.86
C VAL A 139 7.72 -0.87 -6.20
N SER A 140 8.82 -1.22 -6.87
CA SER A 140 9.14 -2.62 -7.19
C SER A 140 9.38 -3.46 -5.94
N LEU A 141 10.06 -2.90 -4.92
CA LEU A 141 10.27 -3.59 -3.65
C LEU A 141 8.95 -3.82 -2.91
N SER A 142 8.10 -2.79 -2.83
CA SER A 142 6.78 -2.92 -2.21
C SER A 142 5.90 -3.93 -2.95
N PHE A 143 5.89 -3.90 -4.27
CA PHE A 143 5.18 -4.88 -5.10
C PHE A 143 5.67 -6.31 -4.84
N SER A 144 6.99 -6.53 -4.82
CA SER A 144 7.56 -7.86 -4.58
C SER A 144 7.25 -8.40 -3.18
N LEU A 145 7.17 -7.54 -2.16
CA LEU A 145 6.73 -7.93 -0.82
C LEU A 145 5.24 -8.30 -0.80
N MET A 146 4.40 -7.51 -1.46
CA MET A 146 2.97 -7.77 -1.58
C MET A 146 2.70 -9.10 -2.31
N ASP A 147 3.40 -9.35 -3.43
CA ASP A 147 3.29 -10.60 -4.20
C ASP A 147 3.62 -11.83 -3.34
N GLN A 148 4.59 -11.70 -2.43
CA GLN A 148 4.92 -12.74 -1.45
C GLN A 148 4.00 -12.76 -0.23
N LYS A 149 2.88 -12.03 -0.26
CA LYS A 149 1.90 -11.92 0.83
C LYS A 149 2.52 -11.44 2.16
N CYS A 150 3.50 -10.57 2.06
CA CYS A 150 4.12 -9.93 3.21
C CYS A 150 3.53 -8.54 3.39
N SER A 151 2.63 -8.41 4.36
CA SER A 151 2.09 -7.10 4.76
C SER A 151 3.22 -6.21 5.25
N HIS A 152 3.24 -4.96 4.80
CA HIS A 152 4.30 -4.02 5.15
C HIS A 152 3.79 -2.58 5.17
N TYR A 153 4.56 -1.71 5.84
CA TYR A 153 4.36 -0.28 5.80
C TYR A 153 5.39 0.37 4.87
N VAL A 154 4.94 1.35 4.10
CA VAL A 154 5.83 2.30 3.43
C VAL A 154 5.64 3.65 4.08
N ALA A 155 6.72 4.25 4.58
CA ALA A 155 6.71 5.53 5.27
C ALA A 155 7.66 6.50 4.58
N TRP A 156 7.24 7.76 4.46
CA TRP A 156 8.06 8.86 3.92
C TRP A 156 7.73 10.17 4.63
N TYR A 157 8.65 11.11 4.55
CA TYR A 157 8.40 12.46 5.02
C TYR A 157 7.80 13.31 3.89
N ASP A 158 6.63 13.87 4.11
CA ASP A 158 5.98 14.77 3.16
C ASP A 158 6.20 16.22 3.58
N THR A 159 6.94 16.97 2.75
CA THR A 159 7.27 18.38 3.01
C THR A 159 6.05 19.31 2.93
N ALA A 160 4.99 18.91 2.21
CA ALA A 160 3.78 19.73 2.05
C ALA A 160 2.96 19.78 3.34
N ILE A 161 2.89 18.67 4.08
CA ILE A 161 2.17 18.57 5.37
C ILE A 161 3.11 18.63 6.57
N ASN A 162 4.44 18.62 6.33
CA ASN A 162 5.50 18.64 7.33
C ASN A 162 5.38 17.51 8.38
N ASP A 163 5.03 16.29 7.88
CA ASP A 163 4.81 15.12 8.73
C ASP A 163 5.22 13.83 8.00
N ILE A 164 5.31 12.74 8.76
CA ILE A 164 5.56 11.41 8.23
C ILE A 164 4.24 10.79 7.79
N VAL A 165 4.14 10.53 6.49
CA VAL A 165 3.05 9.74 5.91
C VAL A 165 3.44 8.28 5.93
N ARG A 166 2.51 7.42 6.28
CA ARG A 166 2.65 5.97 6.21
C ARG A 166 1.47 5.36 5.46
N ALA A 167 1.77 4.46 4.55
CA ALA A 167 0.78 3.66 3.85
C ALA A 167 0.99 2.19 4.22
N ARG A 168 -0.08 1.49 4.50
CA ARG A 168 -0.09 0.06 4.72
C ARG A 168 -0.37 -0.65 3.41
N VAL A 169 0.39 -1.69 3.12
CA VAL A 169 0.27 -2.50 1.91
C VAL A 169 0.07 -3.94 2.32
N ASP A 170 -1.16 -4.41 2.25
CA ASP A 170 -1.56 -5.80 2.53
C ASP A 170 -1.99 -6.52 1.25
N ASP A 171 -2.55 -5.76 0.32
CA ASP A 171 -3.15 -6.23 -0.91
C ASP A 171 -2.95 -5.21 -2.06
N GLU A 172 -3.54 -5.50 -3.20
CA GLU A 172 -3.46 -4.64 -4.39
C GLU A 172 -4.10 -3.26 -4.13
N GLU A 173 -5.19 -3.18 -3.38
CA GLU A 173 -5.85 -1.91 -3.06
C GLU A 173 -4.95 -1.02 -2.22
N GLY A 174 -4.35 -1.57 -1.15
CA GLY A 174 -3.37 -0.88 -0.31
C GLY A 174 -2.15 -0.43 -1.12
N PHE A 175 -1.69 -1.26 -2.06
CA PHE A 175 -0.59 -0.91 -2.96
C PHE A 175 -0.94 0.28 -3.87
N TYR A 176 -2.14 0.30 -4.47
CA TYR A 176 -2.57 1.44 -5.29
C TYR A 176 -2.77 2.72 -4.48
N ILE A 177 -3.27 2.64 -3.25
CA ILE A 177 -3.39 3.78 -2.34
C ILE A 177 -2.00 4.36 -2.03
N PHE A 178 -1.03 3.49 -1.70
CA PHE A 178 0.36 3.88 -1.51
C PHE A 178 0.92 4.58 -2.76
N LEU A 179 0.80 3.95 -3.94
CA LEU A 179 1.33 4.44 -5.20
C LEU A 179 0.78 5.83 -5.55
N ASN A 180 -0.54 6.01 -5.48
CA ASN A 180 -1.20 7.29 -5.75
C ASN A 180 -0.78 8.39 -4.77
N SER A 181 -0.59 8.05 -3.52
CA SER A 181 -0.14 9.00 -2.50
C SER A 181 1.32 9.40 -2.71
N PHE A 182 2.16 8.41 -3.05
CA PHE A 182 3.60 8.61 -3.23
C PHE A 182 3.94 9.39 -4.52
N LEU A 183 3.21 9.17 -5.63
CA LEU A 183 3.41 9.89 -6.89
C LEU A 183 3.08 11.38 -6.83
N LYS A 184 2.31 11.81 -5.84
CA LYS A 184 1.98 13.23 -5.62
C LYS A 184 3.10 14.00 -4.94
N ILE A 185 4.08 13.31 -4.38
CA ILE A 185 5.22 13.95 -3.71
C ILE A 185 6.10 14.61 -4.76
N LYS A 186 6.42 15.87 -4.52
CA LYS A 186 7.40 16.61 -5.32
C LYS A 186 8.73 16.52 -4.58
N PRO A 187 9.70 15.74 -5.07
CA PRO A 187 11.06 15.79 -4.52
C PRO A 187 11.62 17.19 -4.68
N ASP A 188 12.36 17.66 -3.70
CA ASP A 188 12.94 19.02 -3.66
C ASP A 188 13.97 19.26 -4.77
#